data_dcd9bf8dee78b5002dbb9a3963a91ea3
#
_entry.id   dcd9bf8dee78b5002dbb9a3963a91ea3
#
_cell.length_a   1.000
_cell.length_b   1.000
_cell.length_c   1.000
_cell.angle_alpha   90.00
_cell.angle_beta   90.00
_cell.angle_gamma   90.00
#
_symmetry.space_group_name_H-M   'P 1'
#
loop_
_entity.id
_entity.type
_entity.pdbx_description
1 polymer ?
#
loop_
_entity_poly.entity_id
_entity_poly.type
_entity_poly.pdbx_seq_one_letter_code
_entity_poly.pdbx_strand_id
1 'polypeptide(L)'
;MNFVYNRKNGGGHMPKRLVVVAGNIGAGKTSLTERIGSRLDWRTDFETVANNPYLPDFYADMRAWSFHLQIYFLGHRADQYLEAARDPRPAILDRSIYEDAYIFSRALHHMGNLAERDYLAYRKLFDLVVGSLPPPNLLVYLKCPVDVLMARIQRRARNMETGISTTYLSLLDSFYEEWLRAFDICPVLTIRTDDLDYVNQPMALEVVVARIQERLGGKEEIDLRSK
;
A
#
# COMPACT_ATOMS: atom_id res chain seq x y z
N MET A 1 -27.33 -6.33 4.49
CA MET A 1 -27.73 -6.77 3.14
C MET A 1 -26.55 -7.57 2.59
N ASN A 2 -26.64 -8.90 2.66
CA ASN A 2 -25.54 -9.81 2.30
C ASN A 2 -25.49 -9.98 0.79
N PHE A 3 -24.45 -9.49 0.14
CA PHE A 3 -24.16 -9.82 -1.25
C PHE A 3 -23.39 -11.15 -1.30
N VAL A 4 -24.11 -12.21 -1.67
CA VAL A 4 -23.53 -13.53 -1.96
C VAL A 4 -22.94 -13.48 -3.37
N TYR A 5 -21.61 -13.51 -3.48
CA TYR A 5 -20.92 -13.70 -4.76
C TYR A 5 -21.01 -15.16 -5.19
N ASN A 6 -21.76 -15.42 -6.25
CA ASN A 6 -21.92 -16.75 -6.82
C ASN A 6 -20.72 -17.07 -7.73
N ARG A 7 -19.82 -17.95 -7.28
CA ARG A 7 -18.71 -18.49 -8.09
C ARG A 7 -19.24 -19.58 -9.01
N LYS A 8 -19.22 -19.36 -10.33
CA LYS A 8 -19.25 -20.46 -11.31
C LYS A 8 -17.86 -20.63 -11.91
N ASN A 9 -17.28 -21.79 -11.64
CA ASN A 9 -15.98 -22.25 -12.12
C ASN A 9 -16.03 -22.71 -13.58
N GLY A 10 -14.92 -22.52 -14.28
CA GLY A 10 -14.64 -23.22 -15.54
C GLY A 10 -13.37 -22.72 -16.20
N GLY A 11 -12.27 -23.48 -16.04
CA GLY A 11 -11.00 -23.26 -16.74
C GLY A 11 -9.87 -22.81 -15.81
N GLY A 12 -8.75 -23.53 -15.80
CA GLY A 12 -7.61 -23.39 -14.89
C GLY A 12 -6.88 -22.05 -14.93
N HIS A 13 -7.61 -20.99 -14.66
CA HIS A 13 -7.06 -19.64 -14.44
C HIS A 13 -6.77 -19.54 -12.96
N MET A 14 -5.52 -19.24 -12.60
CA MET A 14 -5.20 -18.85 -11.21
C MET A 14 -6.17 -17.73 -10.80
N PRO A 15 -6.81 -17.81 -9.63
CA PRO A 15 -7.73 -16.79 -9.21
C PRO A 15 -6.99 -15.44 -9.22
N LYS A 16 -7.60 -14.45 -9.83
CA LYS A 16 -7.11 -13.08 -9.90
C LYS A 16 -6.73 -12.60 -8.51
N ARG A 17 -5.50 -12.18 -8.34
CA ARG A 17 -4.94 -11.80 -7.05
C ARG A 17 -4.46 -10.36 -7.11
N LEU A 18 -4.94 -9.54 -6.19
CA LEU A 18 -4.52 -8.16 -6.00
C LEU A 18 -3.83 -8.04 -4.65
N VAL A 19 -2.55 -7.74 -4.67
CA VAL A 19 -1.72 -7.52 -3.50
C VAL A 19 -1.40 -6.04 -3.39
N VAL A 20 -1.51 -5.47 -2.21
CA VAL A 20 -1.10 -4.09 -1.94
C VAL A 20 0.04 -4.08 -0.94
N VAL A 21 1.07 -3.25 -1.18
CA VAL A 21 2.23 -3.11 -0.32
C VAL A 21 2.12 -1.81 0.46
N ALA A 22 2.11 -1.90 1.78
CA ALA A 22 2.03 -0.77 2.68
C ALA A 22 3.28 -0.65 3.56
N GLY A 23 3.52 0.54 4.10
CA GLY A 23 4.63 0.80 5.01
C GLY A 23 5.12 2.24 4.95
N ASN A 24 5.83 2.67 5.97
CA ASN A 24 6.29 4.03 6.14
C ASN A 24 7.24 4.47 5.01
N ILE A 25 7.54 5.77 4.94
CA ILE A 25 8.49 6.34 3.98
C ILE A 25 9.86 5.70 4.25
N GLY A 26 10.52 5.20 3.19
CA GLY A 26 11.82 4.50 3.33
C GLY A 26 11.73 3.01 3.66
N ALA A 27 10.54 2.43 3.86
CA ALA A 27 10.38 1.02 4.23
C ALA A 27 10.78 0.02 3.11
N GLY A 28 10.89 0.47 1.85
CA GLY A 28 11.31 -0.36 0.72
C GLY A 28 10.19 -0.89 -0.16
N LYS A 29 8.98 -0.31 -0.07
CA LYS A 29 7.80 -0.73 -0.84
C LYS A 29 8.06 -0.88 -2.34
N THR A 30 8.56 0.17 -2.97
CA THR A 30 8.85 0.21 -4.41
C THR A 30 9.79 -0.93 -4.84
N SER A 31 10.88 -1.11 -4.10
CA SER A 31 11.85 -2.18 -4.39
C SER A 31 11.23 -3.57 -4.24
N LEU A 32 10.38 -3.79 -3.23
CA LEU A 32 9.70 -5.07 -3.07
C LEU A 32 8.70 -5.32 -4.19
N THR A 33 7.86 -4.33 -4.51
CA THR A 33 6.86 -4.40 -5.60
C THR A 33 7.53 -4.75 -6.93
N GLU A 34 8.61 -4.04 -7.28
CA GLU A 34 9.37 -4.28 -8.51
C GLU A 34 9.94 -5.71 -8.58
N ARG A 35 10.57 -6.16 -7.49
CA ARG A 35 11.19 -7.50 -7.46
C ARG A 35 10.18 -8.64 -7.48
N ILE A 36 9.06 -8.51 -6.75
CA ILE A 36 8.00 -9.50 -6.78
C ILE A 36 7.33 -9.53 -8.16
N GLY A 37 7.02 -8.37 -8.73
CA GLY A 37 6.45 -8.26 -10.06
C GLY A 37 7.31 -8.95 -11.11
N SER A 38 8.61 -8.64 -11.12
CA SER A 38 9.58 -9.28 -12.04
C SER A 38 9.73 -10.78 -11.79
N ARG A 39 9.73 -11.22 -10.52
CA ARG A 39 9.93 -12.62 -10.15
C ARG A 39 8.73 -13.51 -10.47
N LEU A 40 7.51 -12.97 -10.36
CA LEU A 40 6.26 -13.71 -10.53
C LEU A 40 5.54 -13.39 -11.84
N ASP A 41 6.08 -12.53 -12.68
CA ASP A 41 5.42 -11.98 -13.88
C ASP A 41 4.04 -11.37 -13.56
N TRP A 42 3.97 -10.60 -12.46
CA TRP A 42 2.78 -9.91 -12.05
C TRP A 42 2.76 -8.48 -12.58
N ARG A 43 1.56 -7.94 -12.85
CA ARG A 43 1.40 -6.51 -13.09
C ARG A 43 1.87 -5.73 -11.86
N THR A 44 2.68 -4.70 -12.10
CA THR A 44 3.13 -3.75 -11.07
C THR A 44 2.59 -2.36 -11.40
N ASP A 45 2.07 -1.68 -10.39
CA ASP A 45 1.78 -0.26 -10.47
C ASP A 45 2.53 0.48 -9.37
N PHE A 46 3.16 1.60 -9.74
CA PHE A 46 4.01 2.39 -8.86
C PHE A 46 3.39 3.75 -8.57
N GLU A 47 3.73 4.31 -7.41
CA GLU A 47 3.38 5.68 -7.08
C GLU A 47 4.08 6.65 -8.04
N THR A 48 3.32 7.34 -8.89
CA THR A 48 3.86 8.33 -9.83
C THR A 48 3.97 9.69 -9.16
N VAL A 49 5.05 9.91 -8.42
CA VAL A 49 5.34 11.21 -7.77
C VAL A 49 5.79 12.24 -8.78
N ALA A 50 6.50 11.82 -9.84
CA ALA A 50 7.17 12.71 -10.79
C ALA A 50 6.22 13.60 -11.60
N ASN A 51 4.98 13.17 -11.83
CA ASN A 51 4.00 13.89 -12.66
C ASN A 51 2.83 14.46 -11.83
N ASN A 52 2.97 14.56 -10.51
CA ASN A 52 1.93 15.12 -9.66
C ASN A 52 1.96 16.66 -9.75
N PRO A 53 0.94 17.31 -10.33
CA PRO A 53 0.93 18.76 -10.55
C PRO A 53 0.81 19.58 -9.27
N TYR A 54 0.30 18.98 -8.18
CA TYR A 54 0.10 19.65 -6.90
C TYR A 54 1.31 19.56 -5.95
N LEU A 55 2.27 18.70 -6.25
CA LEU A 55 3.35 18.41 -5.31
C LEU A 55 4.28 19.61 -5.07
N PRO A 56 4.69 20.39 -6.09
CA PRO A 56 5.48 21.61 -5.88
C PRO A 56 4.75 22.65 -5.02
N ASP A 57 3.47 22.90 -5.31
CA ASP A 57 2.65 23.87 -4.58
C ASP A 57 2.41 23.42 -3.13
N PHE A 58 2.20 22.12 -2.93
CA PHE A 58 2.06 21.53 -1.59
C PHE A 58 3.32 21.74 -0.73
N TYR A 59 4.51 21.55 -1.30
CA TYR A 59 5.73 21.81 -0.53
C TYR A 59 5.99 23.30 -0.28
N ALA A 60 5.48 24.19 -1.14
CA ALA A 60 5.54 25.62 -0.92
C ALA A 60 4.57 26.10 0.18
N ASP A 61 3.35 25.56 0.23
CA ASP A 61 2.33 25.86 1.24
C ASP A 61 1.45 24.64 1.50
N MET A 62 1.86 23.80 2.45
CA MET A 62 1.13 22.59 2.81
C MET A 62 -0.31 22.87 3.24
N ARG A 63 -0.55 23.99 3.93
CA ARG A 63 -1.87 24.31 4.44
C ARG A 63 -2.86 24.67 3.33
N ALA A 64 -2.41 25.37 2.32
CA ALA A 64 -3.24 25.73 1.17
C ALA A 64 -3.51 24.52 0.27
N TRP A 65 -2.55 23.61 0.11
CA TRP A 65 -2.59 22.58 -0.93
C TRP A 65 -2.81 21.15 -0.44
N SER A 66 -2.85 20.89 0.88
CA SER A 66 -3.05 19.53 1.42
C SER A 66 -4.32 18.86 0.89
N PHE A 67 -5.46 19.56 0.91
CA PHE A 67 -6.72 18.99 0.43
C PHE A 67 -6.65 18.61 -1.05
N HIS A 68 -6.15 19.51 -1.89
CA HIS A 68 -6.01 19.32 -3.33
C HIS A 68 -5.11 18.11 -3.65
N LEU A 69 -3.97 18.02 -2.96
CA LEU A 69 -3.05 16.91 -3.10
C LEU A 69 -3.68 15.56 -2.70
N GLN A 70 -4.43 15.52 -1.58
CA GLN A 70 -5.08 14.30 -1.12
C GLN A 70 -6.20 13.85 -2.07
N ILE A 71 -6.97 14.79 -2.64
CA ILE A 71 -7.98 14.48 -3.67
C ILE A 71 -7.32 13.93 -4.94
N TYR A 72 -6.21 14.53 -5.38
CA TYR A 72 -5.46 14.03 -6.53
C TYR A 72 -4.97 12.60 -6.31
N PHE A 73 -4.36 12.32 -5.16
CA PHE A 73 -3.91 10.97 -4.84
C PHE A 73 -5.06 9.96 -4.77
N LEU A 74 -6.18 10.35 -4.16
CA LEU A 74 -7.35 9.47 -4.08
C LEU A 74 -7.85 9.05 -5.46
N GLY A 75 -8.03 10.02 -6.39
CA GLY A 75 -8.45 9.74 -7.76
C GLY A 75 -7.45 8.86 -8.51
N HIS A 76 -6.18 9.25 -8.48
CA HIS A 76 -5.12 8.52 -9.20
C HIS A 76 -4.97 7.07 -8.70
N ARG A 77 -5.00 6.86 -7.38
CA ARG A 77 -4.93 5.50 -6.82
C ARG A 77 -6.17 4.67 -7.10
N ALA A 78 -7.35 5.30 -7.09
CA ALA A 78 -8.57 4.60 -7.45
C ALA A 78 -8.50 4.09 -8.91
N ASP A 79 -8.00 4.90 -9.82
CA ASP A 79 -7.81 4.51 -11.22
C ASP A 79 -6.78 3.36 -11.35
N GLN A 80 -5.62 3.48 -10.75
CA GLN A 80 -4.60 2.41 -10.72
C GLN A 80 -5.17 1.10 -10.16
N TYR A 81 -5.92 1.21 -9.07
CA TYR A 81 -6.54 0.07 -8.41
C TYR A 81 -7.58 -0.61 -9.33
N LEU A 82 -8.44 0.18 -9.97
CA LEU A 82 -9.45 -0.34 -10.91
C LEU A 82 -8.81 -0.98 -12.15
N GLU A 83 -7.75 -0.39 -12.68
CA GLU A 83 -7.01 -0.97 -13.79
C GLU A 83 -6.35 -2.30 -13.40
N ALA A 84 -5.67 -2.34 -12.26
CA ALA A 84 -5.10 -3.57 -11.71
C ALA A 84 -6.20 -4.61 -11.46
N ALA A 85 -7.35 -4.17 -10.93
CA ALA A 85 -8.51 -5.02 -10.72
C ALA A 85 -9.16 -5.54 -12.02
N ARG A 86 -8.99 -4.94 -13.16
CA ARG A 86 -9.49 -5.38 -14.48
C ARG A 86 -8.48 -6.22 -15.27
N ASP A 87 -7.20 -6.08 -15.01
CA ASP A 87 -6.14 -6.87 -15.67
C ASP A 87 -6.34 -8.37 -15.37
N PRO A 88 -6.27 -9.28 -16.33
CA PRO A 88 -6.38 -10.72 -16.09
C PRO A 88 -5.23 -11.31 -15.28
N ARG A 89 -4.07 -10.65 -15.25
CA ARG A 89 -2.90 -11.09 -14.48
C ARG A 89 -3.05 -10.73 -13.00
N PRO A 90 -2.39 -11.48 -12.09
CA PRO A 90 -2.18 -11.03 -10.73
C PRO A 90 -1.45 -9.68 -10.70
N ALA A 91 -1.75 -8.84 -9.72
CA ALA A 91 -1.17 -7.52 -9.61
C ALA A 91 -0.65 -7.24 -8.20
N ILE A 92 0.43 -6.45 -8.12
CA ILE A 92 0.99 -5.92 -6.88
C ILE A 92 1.18 -4.41 -7.00
N LEU A 93 0.62 -3.66 -6.05
CA LEU A 93 0.62 -2.20 -6.04
C LEU A 93 1.58 -1.65 -5.00
N ASP A 94 2.42 -0.70 -5.42
CA ASP A 94 3.29 0.08 -4.52
C ASP A 94 2.45 1.15 -3.82
N ARG A 95 2.18 0.96 -2.56
CA ARG A 95 1.32 1.74 -1.70
C ARG A 95 -0.18 1.41 -1.85
N SER A 96 -0.85 1.47 -0.74
CA SER A 96 -2.27 1.20 -0.63
C SER A 96 -3.09 2.50 -0.63
N ILE A 97 -4.26 2.51 -1.28
CA ILE A 97 -5.23 3.62 -1.20
C ILE A 97 -5.67 3.88 0.25
N TYR A 98 -5.63 2.86 1.12
CA TYR A 98 -5.99 2.99 2.53
C TYR A 98 -4.99 3.85 3.31
N GLU A 99 -3.70 3.81 2.96
CA GLU A 99 -2.67 4.63 3.62
C GLU A 99 -2.91 6.13 3.43
N ASP A 100 -3.44 6.55 2.27
CA ASP A 100 -3.72 7.96 2.02
C ASP A 100 -4.73 8.52 3.03
N ALA A 101 -5.76 7.72 3.39
CA ALA A 101 -6.80 8.14 4.32
C ALA A 101 -6.43 7.93 5.79
N TYR A 102 -5.88 6.77 6.13
CA TYR A 102 -5.64 6.40 7.52
C TYR A 102 -4.32 6.90 8.08
N ILE A 103 -3.35 7.21 7.22
CA ILE A 103 -2.00 7.63 7.62
C ILE A 103 -1.73 9.07 7.18
N PHE A 104 -1.68 9.34 5.86
CA PHE A 104 -1.17 10.62 5.35
C PHE A 104 -2.13 11.79 5.55
N SER A 105 -3.40 11.66 5.16
CA SER A 105 -4.38 12.74 5.38
C SER A 105 -4.63 12.99 6.87
N ARG A 106 -4.60 11.92 7.67
CA ARG A 106 -4.68 12.00 9.12
C ARG A 106 -3.48 12.74 9.73
N ALA A 107 -2.26 12.47 9.24
CA ALA A 107 -1.06 13.18 9.68
C ALA A 107 -1.12 14.67 9.32
N LEU A 108 -1.54 15.01 8.10
CA LEU A 108 -1.73 16.40 7.68
C LEU A 108 -2.76 17.13 8.54
N HIS A 109 -3.86 16.45 8.88
CA HIS A 109 -4.87 16.99 9.79
C HIS A 109 -4.30 17.18 11.20
N HIS A 110 -3.63 16.16 11.75
CA HIS A 110 -3.01 16.23 13.08
C HIS A 110 -1.99 17.38 13.20
N MET A 111 -1.24 17.64 12.14
CA MET A 111 -0.27 18.75 12.09
C MET A 111 -0.89 20.12 11.78
N GLY A 112 -2.21 20.22 11.60
CA GLY A 112 -2.89 21.47 11.27
C GLY A 112 -2.74 21.93 9.82
N ASN A 113 -2.18 21.10 8.95
CA ASN A 113 -2.03 21.38 7.51
C ASN A 113 -3.29 21.03 6.70
N LEU A 114 -4.21 20.27 7.26
CA LEU A 114 -5.53 19.96 6.68
C LEU A 114 -6.61 20.33 7.69
N ALA A 115 -7.48 21.27 7.34
CA ALA A 115 -8.54 21.72 8.24
C ALA A 115 -9.54 20.59 8.51
N GLU A 116 -10.19 20.61 9.68
CA GLU A 116 -11.18 19.59 10.09
C GLU A 116 -12.26 19.36 9.03
N ARG A 117 -12.88 20.46 8.52
CA ARG A 117 -13.93 20.37 7.49
C ARG A 117 -13.46 19.67 6.23
N ASP A 118 -12.20 19.92 5.81
CA ASP A 118 -11.61 19.38 4.58
C ASP A 118 -11.19 17.92 4.80
N TYR A 119 -10.68 17.59 5.98
CA TYR A 119 -10.41 16.21 6.38
C TYR A 119 -11.68 15.35 6.39
N LEU A 120 -12.78 15.84 6.99
CA LEU A 120 -14.07 15.15 7.01
C LEU A 120 -14.67 14.98 5.60
N ALA A 121 -14.55 16.00 4.75
CA ALA A 121 -14.97 15.91 3.36
C ALA A 121 -14.16 14.87 2.58
N TYR A 122 -12.84 14.87 2.74
CA TYR A 122 -11.94 13.88 2.16
C TYR A 122 -12.30 12.45 2.62
N ARG A 123 -12.50 12.24 3.93
CA ARG A 123 -12.86 10.93 4.48
C ARG A 123 -14.16 10.39 3.88
N LYS A 124 -15.16 11.24 3.72
CA LYS A 124 -16.43 10.87 3.11
C LYS A 124 -16.27 10.45 1.64
N LEU A 125 -15.45 11.18 0.87
CA LEU A 125 -15.13 10.81 -0.52
C LEU A 125 -14.34 9.51 -0.58
N PHE A 126 -13.37 9.34 0.30
CA PHE A 126 -12.59 8.09 0.41
C PHE A 126 -13.52 6.89 0.68
N ASP A 127 -14.43 6.98 1.64
CA ASP A 127 -15.36 5.89 1.97
C ASP A 127 -16.26 5.51 0.79
N LEU A 128 -16.72 6.49 0.00
CA LEU A 128 -17.50 6.26 -1.22
C LEU A 128 -16.67 5.57 -2.31
N VAL A 129 -15.44 6.03 -2.53
CA VAL A 129 -14.53 5.46 -3.53
C VAL A 129 -14.18 4.02 -3.17
N VAL A 130 -13.70 3.80 -1.95
CA VAL A 130 -13.26 2.46 -1.49
C VAL A 130 -14.42 1.49 -1.43
N GLY A 131 -15.63 1.95 -1.06
CA GLY A 131 -16.84 1.13 -1.09
C GLY A 131 -17.22 0.60 -2.49
N SER A 132 -16.69 1.21 -3.55
CA SER A 132 -16.89 0.80 -4.94
C SER A 132 -15.75 -0.07 -5.50
N LEU A 133 -14.65 -0.22 -4.77
CA LEU A 133 -13.50 -1.02 -5.18
C LEU A 133 -13.61 -2.46 -4.66
N PRO A 134 -13.15 -3.47 -5.41
CA PRO A 134 -13.02 -4.81 -4.87
C PRO A 134 -11.94 -4.83 -3.78
N PRO A 135 -12.11 -5.58 -2.68
CA PRO A 135 -11.08 -5.68 -1.65
C PRO A 135 -9.80 -6.33 -2.22
N PRO A 136 -8.60 -5.95 -1.72
CA PRO A 136 -7.39 -6.67 -2.07
C PRO A 136 -7.41 -8.09 -1.48
N ASN A 137 -6.61 -8.99 -2.05
CA ASN A 137 -6.49 -10.35 -1.54
C ASN A 137 -5.48 -10.46 -0.39
N LEU A 138 -4.52 -9.52 -0.33
CA LEU A 138 -3.49 -9.48 0.69
C LEU A 138 -2.94 -8.06 0.84
N LEU A 139 -2.77 -7.62 2.07
CA LEU A 139 -1.96 -6.46 2.43
C LEU A 139 -0.58 -6.95 2.92
N VAL A 140 0.49 -6.53 2.26
CA VAL A 140 1.86 -6.75 2.70
C VAL A 140 2.35 -5.49 3.41
N TYR A 141 2.48 -5.55 4.73
CA TYR A 141 2.97 -4.43 5.52
C TYR A 141 4.47 -4.55 5.80
N LEU A 142 5.24 -3.55 5.38
CA LEU A 142 6.67 -3.47 5.63
C LEU A 142 6.92 -2.69 6.93
N LYS A 143 7.24 -3.41 8.00
CA LYS A 143 7.59 -2.82 9.29
C LYS A 143 9.10 -2.56 9.36
N CYS A 144 9.47 -1.32 9.72
CA CYS A 144 10.87 -0.93 9.82
C CYS A 144 11.03 0.13 10.92
N PRO A 145 12.03 0.04 11.80
CA PRO A 145 12.32 1.05 12.81
C PRO A 145 12.61 2.42 12.22
N VAL A 146 12.20 3.48 12.92
CA VAL A 146 12.27 4.86 12.42
C VAL A 146 13.71 5.33 12.16
N ASP A 147 14.67 4.92 12.95
CA ASP A 147 16.09 5.20 12.77
C ASP A 147 16.64 4.58 11.46
N VAL A 148 16.24 3.35 11.17
CA VAL A 148 16.59 2.66 9.91
C VAL A 148 15.93 3.34 8.72
N LEU A 149 14.66 3.78 8.85
CA LEU A 149 13.96 4.56 7.82
C LEU A 149 14.70 5.86 7.51
N MET A 150 15.11 6.63 8.54
CA MET A 150 15.87 7.86 8.38
C MET A 150 17.20 7.61 7.65
N ALA A 151 17.95 6.59 8.05
CA ALA A 151 19.21 6.24 7.39
C ALA A 151 19.00 5.89 5.90
N ARG A 152 17.92 5.17 5.56
CA ARG A 152 17.58 4.83 4.18
C ARG A 152 17.16 6.06 3.36
N ILE A 153 16.36 6.97 3.94
CA ILE A 153 15.93 8.22 3.30
C ILE A 153 17.14 9.10 3.00
N GLN A 154 18.03 9.29 3.97
CA GLN A 154 19.26 10.08 3.81
C GLN A 154 20.17 9.49 2.73
N ARG A 155 20.36 8.17 2.71
CA ARG A 155 21.18 7.50 1.70
C ARG A 155 20.60 7.64 0.29
N ARG A 156 19.25 7.63 0.16
CA ARG A 156 18.55 7.79 -1.11
C ARG A 156 18.61 9.22 -1.66
N ALA A 157 18.77 10.22 -0.79
CA ALA A 157 18.96 11.64 -1.08
C ALA A 157 18.02 12.23 -2.13
N ARG A 158 16.71 11.89 -2.08
CA ARG A 158 15.73 12.53 -2.94
C ARG A 158 15.44 13.94 -2.46
N ASN A 159 15.50 14.94 -3.38
CA ASN A 159 15.29 16.36 -3.04
C ASN A 159 13.97 16.62 -2.29
N MET A 160 12.90 15.90 -2.60
CA MET A 160 11.59 16.04 -1.96
C MET A 160 11.55 15.49 -0.52
N GLU A 161 12.55 14.76 -0.09
CA GLU A 161 12.59 14.10 1.22
C GLU A 161 13.50 14.82 2.23
N THR A 162 14.14 15.90 1.82
CA THR A 162 15.09 16.65 2.66
C THR A 162 14.46 17.24 3.93
N GLY A 163 13.14 17.48 3.93
CA GLY A 163 12.38 18.00 5.07
C GLY A 163 11.75 16.93 6.01
N ILE A 164 11.97 15.64 5.73
CA ILE A 164 11.37 14.58 6.55
C ILE A 164 12.12 14.48 7.88
N SER A 165 11.37 14.66 8.98
CA SER A 165 11.90 14.56 10.35
C SER A 165 11.63 13.20 10.97
N THR A 166 12.44 12.81 11.95
CA THR A 166 12.20 11.63 12.79
C THR A 166 10.85 11.72 13.50
N THR A 167 10.46 12.90 13.97
CA THR A 167 9.16 13.14 14.60
C THR A 167 8.00 12.83 13.65
N TYR A 168 8.10 13.25 12.39
CA TYR A 168 7.08 12.94 11.38
C TYR A 168 6.99 11.45 11.10
N LEU A 169 8.11 10.76 10.92
CA LEU A 169 8.12 9.32 10.70
C LEU A 169 7.55 8.55 11.90
N SER A 170 7.84 9.00 13.13
CA SER A 170 7.28 8.40 14.35
C SER A 170 5.77 8.62 14.44
N LEU A 171 5.28 9.78 14.04
CA LEU A 171 3.84 10.05 13.94
C LEU A 171 3.16 9.12 12.94
N LEU A 172 3.72 8.97 11.74
CA LEU A 172 3.20 8.03 10.75
C LEU A 172 3.21 6.60 11.27
N ASP A 173 4.29 6.18 11.93
CA ASP A 173 4.45 4.83 12.48
C ASP A 173 3.37 4.52 13.52
N SER A 174 3.05 5.47 14.41
CA SER A 174 1.95 5.33 15.36
C SER A 174 0.59 5.14 14.67
N PHE A 175 0.34 5.86 13.57
CA PHE A 175 -0.89 5.71 12.79
C PHE A 175 -0.94 4.38 12.03
N TYR A 176 0.20 3.88 11.54
CA TYR A 176 0.27 2.53 10.97
C TYR A 176 -0.10 1.47 12.00
N GLU A 177 0.43 1.56 13.22
CA GLU A 177 0.11 0.60 14.28
C GLU A 177 -1.35 0.61 14.68
N GLU A 178 -1.97 1.80 14.77
CA GLU A 178 -3.41 1.92 15.05
C GLU A 178 -4.26 1.37 13.92
N TRP A 179 -3.94 1.75 12.67
CA TRP A 179 -4.66 1.30 11.49
C TRP A 179 -4.63 -0.22 11.33
N LEU A 180 -3.45 -0.82 11.45
CA LEU A 180 -3.28 -2.27 11.26
C LEU A 180 -3.97 -3.10 12.35
N ARG A 181 -4.12 -2.57 13.57
CA ARG A 181 -4.91 -3.24 14.62
C ARG A 181 -6.39 -3.33 14.28
N ALA A 182 -6.90 -2.37 13.54
CA ALA A 182 -8.31 -2.28 13.16
C ALA A 182 -8.58 -2.77 11.71
N PHE A 183 -7.53 -3.12 10.96
CA PHE A 183 -7.66 -3.50 9.55
C PHE A 183 -8.18 -4.94 9.40
N ASP A 184 -9.36 -5.09 8.83
CA ASP A 184 -10.06 -6.37 8.64
C ASP A 184 -10.53 -6.64 7.20
N ILE A 185 -10.15 -5.78 6.25
CA ILE A 185 -10.60 -5.84 4.85
C ILE A 185 -10.05 -7.08 4.13
N CYS A 186 -8.80 -7.45 4.43
CA CYS A 186 -8.15 -8.64 3.90
C CYS A 186 -7.06 -9.15 4.86
N PRO A 187 -6.51 -10.36 4.66
CA PRO A 187 -5.34 -10.82 5.42
C PRO A 187 -4.17 -9.86 5.33
N VAL A 188 -3.41 -9.74 6.42
CA VAL A 188 -2.19 -8.93 6.51
C VAL A 188 -0.97 -9.85 6.68
N LEU A 189 0.05 -9.62 5.86
CA LEU A 189 1.39 -10.20 6.03
C LEU A 189 2.35 -9.09 6.47
N THR A 190 2.80 -9.11 7.72
CA THR A 190 3.82 -8.18 8.20
C THR A 190 5.21 -8.74 7.95
N ILE A 191 6.06 -7.95 7.29
CA ILE A 191 7.46 -8.26 7.01
C ILE A 191 8.34 -7.22 7.70
N ARG A 192 9.21 -7.66 8.60
CA ARG A 192 10.25 -6.80 9.18
C ARG A 192 11.36 -6.63 8.15
N THR A 193 11.73 -5.37 7.89
CA THR A 193 12.68 -5.03 6.82
C THR A 193 13.99 -4.43 7.34
N ASP A 194 14.16 -4.35 8.66
CA ASP A 194 15.37 -3.89 9.32
C ASP A 194 16.58 -4.79 8.97
N ASP A 195 16.40 -6.12 9.08
CA ASP A 195 17.44 -7.13 8.88
C ASP A 195 17.28 -7.90 7.55
N LEU A 196 16.30 -7.52 6.70
CA LEU A 196 15.96 -8.26 5.49
C LEU A 196 16.40 -7.48 4.24
N ASP A 197 17.51 -7.88 3.64
CA ASP A 197 18.01 -7.32 2.39
C ASP A 197 17.56 -8.11 1.16
N TYR A 198 16.27 -8.05 0.85
CA TYR A 198 15.72 -8.66 -0.37
C TYR A 198 16.13 -7.93 -1.66
N VAL A 199 16.87 -6.82 -1.55
CA VAL A 199 17.40 -6.09 -2.71
C VAL A 199 18.68 -6.75 -3.22
N ASN A 200 19.59 -7.13 -2.33
CA ASN A 200 20.90 -7.68 -2.68
C ASN A 200 21.01 -9.20 -2.41
N GLN A 201 20.07 -9.77 -1.65
CA GLN A 201 20.08 -11.19 -1.28
C GLN A 201 18.91 -11.94 -1.95
N PRO A 202 19.14 -12.68 -3.05
CA PRO A 202 18.09 -13.41 -3.75
C PRO A 202 17.30 -14.38 -2.85
N MET A 203 17.97 -15.06 -1.92
CA MET A 203 17.31 -15.99 -1.00
C MET A 203 16.30 -15.30 -0.08
N ALA A 204 16.56 -14.05 0.36
CA ALA A 204 15.63 -13.29 1.15
C ALA A 204 14.36 -12.95 0.36
N LEU A 205 14.50 -12.63 -0.94
CA LEU A 205 13.34 -12.42 -1.82
C LEU A 205 12.51 -13.70 -1.98
N GLU A 206 13.13 -14.86 -2.18
CA GLU A 206 12.40 -16.13 -2.34
C GLU A 206 11.59 -16.47 -1.07
N VAL A 207 12.11 -16.19 0.13
CA VAL A 207 11.37 -16.36 1.38
C VAL A 207 10.13 -15.47 1.40
N VAL A 208 10.26 -14.20 1.00
CA VAL A 208 9.12 -13.26 0.94
C VAL A 208 8.08 -13.73 -0.07
N VAL A 209 8.52 -14.13 -1.27
CA VAL A 209 7.65 -14.66 -2.33
C VAL A 209 6.88 -15.88 -1.84
N ALA A 210 7.55 -16.84 -1.22
CA ALA A 210 6.92 -18.05 -0.68
C ALA A 210 5.84 -17.70 0.37
N ARG A 211 6.10 -16.76 1.28
CA ARG A 211 5.13 -16.31 2.27
C ARG A 211 3.92 -15.61 1.68
N ILE A 212 4.12 -14.79 0.64
CA ILE A 212 3.02 -14.15 -0.08
C ILE A 212 2.16 -15.21 -0.78
N GLN A 213 2.77 -16.15 -1.47
CA GLN A 213 2.06 -17.23 -2.17
C GLN A 213 1.29 -18.13 -1.19
N GLU A 214 1.88 -18.49 -0.06
CA GLU A 214 1.24 -19.25 1.00
C GLU A 214 -0.02 -18.53 1.54
N ARG A 215 0.08 -17.23 1.81
CA ARG A 215 -1.06 -16.41 2.27
C ARG A 215 -2.16 -16.27 1.23
N LEU A 216 -1.79 -16.21 -0.05
CA LEU A 216 -2.73 -16.13 -1.15
C LEU A 216 -3.33 -17.49 -1.53
N GLY A 217 -2.64 -18.61 -1.26
CA GLY A 217 -3.09 -19.98 -1.54
C GLY A 217 -4.30 -20.40 -0.71
N GLY A 218 -4.51 -19.76 0.46
CA GLY A 218 -5.52 -20.20 1.41
C GLY A 218 -5.13 -21.54 2.05
N LYS A 219 -6.07 -22.17 2.79
CA LYS A 219 -5.93 -23.56 3.22
C LYS A 219 -6.40 -24.45 2.06
N GLU A 220 -5.49 -25.14 1.38
CA GLU A 220 -5.84 -26.29 0.54
C GLU A 220 -6.09 -27.49 1.45
N GLU A 221 -7.31 -27.99 1.50
CA GLU A 221 -7.64 -29.28 2.07
C GLU A 221 -7.50 -30.32 0.97
N ILE A 222 -6.43 -31.11 1.00
CA ILE A 222 -6.23 -32.23 0.09
C ILE A 222 -6.92 -33.43 0.73
N ASP A 223 -8.07 -33.83 0.22
CA ASP A 223 -8.69 -35.12 0.60
C ASP A 223 -8.00 -36.25 -0.19
N LEU A 224 -7.11 -36.95 0.50
CA LEU A 224 -6.38 -38.10 -0.04
C LEU A 224 -7.22 -39.39 -0.09
N ARG A 225 -8.53 -39.32 0.20
CA ARG A 225 -9.43 -40.48 0.26
C ARG A 225 -10.19 -40.79 -1.03
N SER A 226 -9.98 -40.06 -2.12
CA SER A 226 -10.54 -40.42 -3.43
C SER A 226 -9.56 -41.34 -4.17
N LYS A 227 -9.79 -42.64 -4.06
CA LYS A 227 -9.32 -43.64 -5.02
C LYS A 227 -10.32 -43.74 -6.18
#